data_086a35ede4165fa1cf38d48eb71127e6
#
_entry.id   086a35ede4165fa1cf38d48eb71127e6
#
_cell.length_a   1.000
_cell.length_b   1.000
_cell.length_c   1.000
_cell.angle_alpha   90.00
_cell.angle_beta   90.00
_cell.angle_gamma   90.00
#
_symmetry.space_group_name_H-M   'P 1'
#
loop_
_entity.id
_entity.type
_entity.pdbx_description
1 polymer ?
#
loop_
_entity_poly.entity_id
_entity_poly.type
_entity_poly.pdbx_seq_one_letter_code
_entity_poly.pdbx_strand_id
1 'polypeptide(L)'
;MNLFEQVCELIQKNDLQNTSLKYIEVNLSVIQCMQQDLADKLLMTMKKYDVPPSFINFEITETAASNSESTLLSNMKKLLGENSSFSLDDYGSGYSNINYVLDLPISLIKYDKNMIWSYFDNEKGRVILNYTVNMTKELNLKSLAEGVETKEQYEQIKQLGIEYTQGFYFSKPLPPDEFVKKIKEK
;
A
#
# COMPACT_ATOMS: atom_id res chain seq x y z
N MET A 1 9.03 -12.29 -18.10
CA MET A 1 9.34 -11.64 -16.80
C MET A 1 8.04 -11.06 -16.26
N ASN A 2 7.64 -11.38 -15.03
CA ASN A 2 6.44 -10.81 -14.44
C ASN A 2 6.72 -9.42 -13.85
N LEU A 3 5.69 -8.65 -13.53
CA LEU A 3 5.85 -7.29 -13.01
C LEU A 3 6.74 -7.23 -11.75
N PHE A 4 6.53 -8.14 -10.80
CA PHE A 4 7.32 -8.16 -9.56
C PHE A 4 8.82 -8.40 -9.83
N GLU A 5 9.15 -9.26 -10.77
CA GLU A 5 10.54 -9.49 -11.18
C GLU A 5 11.17 -8.23 -11.80
N GLN A 6 10.40 -7.46 -12.59
CA GLN A 6 10.86 -6.17 -13.14
C GLN A 6 11.11 -5.14 -12.03
N VAL A 7 10.26 -5.10 -11.01
CA VAL A 7 10.44 -4.23 -9.84
C VAL A 7 11.72 -4.61 -9.09
N CYS A 8 11.95 -5.88 -8.80
CA CYS A 8 13.16 -6.34 -8.12
C CYS A 8 14.44 -6.02 -8.93
N GLU A 9 14.40 -6.22 -10.26
CA GLU A 9 15.51 -5.86 -11.14
C GLU A 9 15.78 -4.35 -11.14
N LEU A 10 14.74 -3.51 -11.16
CA LEU A 10 14.86 -2.05 -11.09
C LEU A 10 15.50 -1.62 -9.77
N ILE A 11 15.09 -2.21 -8.65
CA ILE A 11 15.66 -1.93 -7.32
C ILE A 11 17.14 -2.26 -7.31
N GLN A 12 17.52 -3.47 -7.71
CA GLN A 12 18.92 -3.93 -7.74
C GLN A 12 19.77 -3.08 -8.67
N LYS A 13 19.36 -2.93 -9.93
CA LYS A 13 20.12 -2.20 -10.96
C LYS A 13 20.41 -0.75 -10.57
N ASN A 14 19.52 -0.11 -9.84
CA ASN A 14 19.63 1.29 -9.47
C ASN A 14 20.02 1.53 -8.01
N ASP A 15 20.24 0.46 -7.25
CA ASP A 15 20.58 0.52 -5.83
C ASP A 15 19.56 1.33 -5.00
N LEU A 16 18.28 1.15 -5.29
CA LEU A 16 17.22 1.96 -4.70
C LEU A 16 17.07 1.76 -3.18
N GLN A 17 17.48 0.62 -2.67
CA GLN A 17 17.45 0.31 -1.23
C GLN A 17 18.42 1.20 -0.41
N ASN A 18 19.43 1.79 -1.04
CA ASN A 18 20.40 2.71 -0.45
C ASN A 18 20.07 4.19 -0.72
N THR A 19 18.84 4.49 -1.12
CA THR A 19 18.33 5.85 -1.34
C THR A 19 17.47 6.33 -0.17
N SER A 20 16.76 7.45 -0.34
CA SER A 20 15.79 7.97 0.64
C SER A 20 14.47 7.17 0.69
N LEU A 21 14.26 6.20 -0.21
CA LEU A 21 13.08 5.35 -0.21
C LEU A 21 13.08 4.45 1.04
N LYS A 22 11.92 4.33 1.66
CA LYS A 22 11.73 3.40 2.79
C LYS A 22 11.35 2.00 2.31
N TYR A 23 10.49 1.92 1.33
CA TYR A 23 10.01 0.67 0.69
C TYR A 23 9.34 0.99 -0.65
N ILE A 24 9.07 -0.04 -1.41
CA ILE A 24 8.27 0.03 -2.64
C ILE A 24 7.00 -0.79 -2.44
N GLU A 25 5.86 -0.22 -2.84
CA GLU A 25 4.56 -0.89 -2.80
C GLU A 25 4.33 -1.67 -4.09
N VAL A 26 3.80 -2.90 -3.94
CA VAL A 26 3.52 -3.79 -5.06
C VAL A 26 2.15 -4.44 -4.88
N ASN A 27 1.27 -4.21 -5.83
CA ASN A 27 -0.07 -4.79 -5.84
C ASN A 27 -0.05 -6.32 -6.03
N LEU A 28 -0.81 -7.02 -5.20
CA LEU A 28 -1.12 -8.44 -5.35
C LEU A 28 -2.55 -8.60 -5.86
N SER A 29 -2.69 -9.19 -7.04
CA SER A 29 -4.01 -9.49 -7.60
C SER A 29 -4.71 -10.63 -6.85
N VAL A 30 -6.06 -10.67 -6.93
CA VAL A 30 -6.89 -11.77 -6.39
C VAL A 30 -6.35 -13.14 -6.81
N ILE A 31 -6.02 -13.30 -8.10
CA ILE A 31 -5.52 -14.57 -8.65
C ILE A 31 -4.18 -14.97 -8.03
N GLN A 32 -3.30 -14.01 -7.78
CA GLN A 32 -2.02 -14.28 -7.10
C GLN A 32 -2.25 -14.70 -5.66
N CYS A 33 -3.13 -14.01 -4.93
CA CYS A 33 -3.45 -14.31 -3.54
C CYS A 33 -3.99 -15.73 -3.32
N MET A 34 -4.62 -16.33 -4.34
CA MET A 34 -5.12 -17.71 -4.31
C MET A 34 -4.03 -18.78 -4.52
N GLN A 35 -2.82 -18.41 -4.93
CA GLN A 35 -1.74 -19.37 -5.16
C GLN A 35 -1.10 -19.81 -3.84
N GLN A 36 -1.02 -21.12 -3.60
CA GLN A 36 -0.44 -21.66 -2.36
C GLN A 36 1.07 -21.37 -2.24
N ASP A 37 1.76 -21.26 -3.36
CA ASP A 37 3.22 -21.05 -3.45
C ASP A 37 3.62 -19.58 -3.68
N LEU A 38 2.68 -18.64 -3.51
CA LEU A 38 2.92 -17.22 -3.77
C LEU A 38 4.10 -16.70 -2.95
N ALA A 39 4.10 -16.93 -1.63
CA ALA A 39 5.16 -16.45 -0.76
C ALA A 39 6.54 -16.97 -1.18
N ASP A 40 6.64 -18.26 -1.51
CA ASP A 40 7.90 -18.87 -1.96
C ASP A 40 8.41 -18.23 -3.24
N LYS A 41 7.54 -18.01 -4.23
CA LYS A 41 7.89 -17.36 -5.49
C LYS A 41 8.38 -15.93 -5.28
N LEU A 42 7.70 -15.16 -4.43
CA LEU A 42 8.09 -13.78 -4.13
C LEU A 42 9.44 -13.72 -3.41
N LEU A 43 9.64 -14.55 -2.38
CA LEU A 43 10.89 -14.63 -1.63
C LEU A 43 12.07 -15.10 -2.51
N MET A 44 11.85 -16.09 -3.38
CA MET A 44 12.86 -16.53 -4.34
C MET A 44 13.24 -15.42 -5.32
N THR A 45 12.26 -14.63 -5.77
CA THR A 45 12.52 -13.49 -6.67
C THR A 45 13.30 -12.40 -5.95
N MET A 46 12.91 -12.02 -4.73
CA MET A 46 13.66 -11.04 -3.93
C MET A 46 15.10 -11.50 -3.69
N LYS A 47 15.29 -12.76 -3.32
CA LYS A 47 16.62 -13.35 -3.14
C LYS A 47 17.46 -13.33 -4.41
N LYS A 48 16.86 -13.63 -5.58
CA LYS A 48 17.54 -13.61 -6.88
C LYS A 48 18.14 -12.23 -7.22
N TYR A 49 17.45 -11.16 -6.83
CA TYR A 49 17.83 -9.77 -7.12
C TYR A 49 18.43 -9.03 -5.91
N ASP A 50 18.75 -9.75 -4.83
CA ASP A 50 19.30 -9.18 -3.60
C ASP A 50 18.46 -8.01 -3.03
N VAL A 51 17.13 -8.16 -3.09
CA VAL A 51 16.18 -7.19 -2.54
C VAL A 51 15.75 -7.67 -1.15
N PRO A 52 15.99 -6.87 -0.08
CA PRO A 52 15.54 -7.26 1.26
C PRO A 52 14.00 -7.25 1.33
N PRO A 53 13.37 -8.30 1.88
CA PRO A 53 11.91 -8.36 1.99
C PRO A 53 11.30 -7.16 2.73
N SER A 54 12.02 -6.55 3.68
CA SER A 54 11.60 -5.33 4.38
C SER A 54 11.50 -4.08 3.49
N PHE A 55 12.06 -4.13 2.29
CA PHE A 55 11.95 -3.06 1.30
C PHE A 55 10.70 -3.18 0.41
N ILE A 56 9.91 -4.24 0.59
CA ILE A 56 8.67 -4.47 -0.17
C ILE A 56 7.46 -4.42 0.77
N ASN A 57 6.49 -3.58 0.43
CA ASN A 57 5.15 -3.60 0.97
C ASN A 57 4.20 -4.17 -0.08
N PHE A 58 3.40 -5.16 0.27
CA PHE A 58 2.41 -5.74 -0.63
C PHE A 58 1.04 -5.12 -0.41
N GLU A 59 0.44 -4.62 -1.47
CA GLU A 59 -0.90 -4.05 -1.47
C GLU A 59 -1.94 -5.12 -1.79
N ILE A 60 -2.97 -5.22 -0.95
CA ILE A 60 -4.08 -6.16 -1.11
C ILE A 60 -5.37 -5.36 -1.12
N THR A 61 -6.16 -5.49 -2.17
CA THR A 61 -7.51 -4.89 -2.21
C THR A 61 -8.49 -5.68 -1.33
N GLU A 62 -9.55 -5.04 -0.89
CA GLU A 62 -10.65 -5.70 -0.15
C GLU A 62 -11.22 -6.92 -0.89
N THR A 63 -11.32 -6.84 -2.21
CA THR A 63 -11.79 -7.96 -3.05
C THR A 63 -10.83 -9.16 -3.02
N ALA A 64 -9.53 -8.91 -2.97
CA ALA A 64 -8.53 -9.98 -2.88
C ALA A 64 -8.61 -10.68 -1.50
N ALA A 65 -8.84 -9.92 -0.45
CA ALA A 65 -9.03 -10.42 0.90
C ALA A 65 -10.22 -11.38 1.01
N SER A 66 -11.37 -11.02 0.42
CA SER A 66 -12.62 -11.80 0.51
C SER A 66 -12.58 -13.18 -0.17
N ASN A 67 -11.78 -13.34 -1.21
CA ASN A 67 -11.80 -14.55 -2.06
C ASN A 67 -10.78 -15.63 -1.70
N SER A 68 -9.83 -15.36 -0.81
CA SER A 68 -8.66 -16.25 -0.60
C SER A 68 -8.19 -16.34 0.85
N GLU A 69 -9.08 -16.14 1.80
CA GLU A 69 -8.77 -15.87 3.21
C GLU A 69 -7.71 -16.82 3.83
N SER A 70 -7.88 -18.13 3.79
CA SER A 70 -6.94 -19.07 4.42
C SER A 70 -5.59 -19.16 3.68
N THR A 71 -5.60 -19.20 2.35
CA THR A 71 -4.39 -19.26 1.52
C THR A 71 -3.63 -17.93 1.60
N LEU A 72 -4.35 -16.81 1.52
CA LEU A 72 -3.79 -15.47 1.67
C LEU A 72 -3.12 -15.30 3.03
N LEU A 73 -3.81 -15.63 4.13
CA LEU A 73 -3.26 -15.53 5.48
C LEU A 73 -2.00 -16.38 5.67
N SER A 74 -1.96 -17.59 5.08
CA SER A 74 -0.77 -18.44 5.11
C SER A 74 0.42 -17.78 4.42
N ASN A 75 0.21 -17.24 3.20
CA ASN A 75 1.24 -16.51 2.47
C ASN A 75 1.69 -15.24 3.19
N MET A 76 0.74 -14.46 3.74
CA MET A 76 1.06 -13.25 4.51
C MET A 76 1.93 -13.57 5.72
N LYS A 77 1.57 -14.58 6.51
CA LYS A 77 2.36 -14.98 7.69
C LYS A 77 3.80 -15.36 7.31
N LYS A 78 3.99 -16.04 6.19
CA LYS A 78 5.31 -16.42 5.70
C LYS A 78 6.14 -15.20 5.28
N LEU A 79 5.54 -14.27 4.51
CA LEU A 79 6.21 -13.04 4.08
C LEU A 79 6.52 -12.09 5.24
N LEU A 80 5.61 -11.97 6.22
CA LEU A 80 5.83 -11.21 7.45
C LEU A 80 6.97 -11.79 8.30
N GLY A 81 7.11 -13.13 8.35
CA GLY A 81 8.22 -13.80 9.00
C GLY A 81 9.59 -13.43 8.42
N GLU A 82 9.63 -12.99 7.17
CA GLU A 82 10.81 -12.48 6.46
C GLU A 82 10.87 -10.94 6.43
N ASN A 83 10.05 -10.26 7.24
CA ASN A 83 9.96 -8.80 7.40
C ASN A 83 9.36 -8.02 6.22
N SER A 84 8.66 -8.64 5.27
CA SER A 84 7.79 -7.89 4.36
C SER A 84 6.63 -7.26 5.12
N SER A 85 5.95 -6.28 4.54
CA SER A 85 4.76 -5.65 5.13
C SER A 85 3.57 -5.68 4.18
N PHE A 86 2.38 -5.40 4.71
CA PHE A 86 1.14 -5.40 3.93
C PHE A 86 0.32 -4.15 4.17
N SER A 87 -0.32 -3.66 3.11
CA SER A 87 -1.29 -2.58 3.12
C SER A 87 -2.65 -3.08 2.62
N LEU A 88 -3.72 -2.58 3.21
CA LEU A 88 -5.07 -2.73 2.67
C LEU A 88 -5.35 -1.55 1.74
N ASP A 89 -5.53 -1.84 0.46
CA ASP A 89 -5.75 -0.85 -0.60
C ASP A 89 -7.23 -0.65 -0.93
N ASP A 90 -7.56 0.50 -1.53
CA ASP A 90 -8.91 0.90 -1.94
C ASP A 90 -9.95 0.91 -0.80
N TYR A 91 -9.54 1.12 0.46
CA TYR A 91 -10.47 1.13 1.60
C TYR A 91 -11.48 2.27 1.49
N GLY A 92 -12.76 1.91 1.49
CA GLY A 92 -13.86 2.86 1.33
C GLY A 92 -14.35 3.02 -0.11
N SER A 93 -13.81 2.26 -1.08
CA SER A 93 -14.24 2.34 -2.49
C SER A 93 -15.58 1.67 -2.78
N GLY A 94 -16.09 0.81 -1.87
CA GLY A 94 -17.30 0.05 -2.10
C GLY A 94 -17.87 -0.59 -0.83
N TYR A 95 -18.02 -1.90 -0.82
CA TYR A 95 -18.53 -2.66 0.33
C TYR A 95 -17.41 -2.94 1.33
N SER A 96 -16.91 -1.88 1.98
CA SER A 96 -15.84 -2.03 2.98
C SER A 96 -16.27 -2.93 4.11
N ASN A 97 -15.55 -4.04 4.28
CA ASN A 97 -15.79 -4.98 5.35
C ASN A 97 -14.74 -4.77 6.46
N ILE A 98 -15.17 -4.25 7.59
CA ILE A 98 -14.33 -4.03 8.77
C ILE A 98 -13.58 -5.29 9.21
N ASN A 99 -14.11 -6.49 8.90
CA ASN A 99 -13.46 -7.75 9.27
C ASN A 99 -12.08 -7.90 8.64
N TYR A 100 -11.81 -7.33 7.45
CA TYR A 100 -10.47 -7.39 6.87
C TYR A 100 -9.44 -6.62 7.69
N VAL A 101 -9.88 -5.54 8.33
CA VAL A 101 -9.02 -4.78 9.25
C VAL A 101 -8.73 -5.57 10.52
N LEU A 102 -9.68 -6.42 10.97
CA LEU A 102 -9.53 -7.26 12.15
C LEU A 102 -8.70 -8.52 11.89
N ASP A 103 -8.90 -9.14 10.73
CA ASP A 103 -8.42 -10.50 10.46
C ASP A 103 -7.07 -10.53 9.72
N LEU A 104 -6.78 -9.49 8.93
CA LEU A 104 -5.55 -9.43 8.15
C LEU A 104 -4.40 -8.75 8.93
N PRO A 105 -3.19 -9.32 8.90
CA PRO A 105 -2.03 -8.74 9.55
C PRO A 105 -1.43 -7.61 8.69
N ILE A 106 -2.18 -6.53 8.53
CA ILE A 106 -1.80 -5.33 7.80
C ILE A 106 -1.15 -4.30 8.72
N SER A 107 -0.33 -3.42 8.16
CA SER A 107 0.33 -2.32 8.89
C SER A 107 -0.11 -0.93 8.42
N LEU A 108 -0.81 -0.85 7.29
CA LEU A 108 -1.23 0.39 6.65
C LEU A 108 -2.60 0.21 6.00
N ILE A 109 -3.47 1.22 6.14
CA ILE A 109 -4.73 1.34 5.40
C ILE A 109 -4.61 2.52 4.44
N LYS A 110 -4.94 2.30 3.17
CA LYS A 110 -4.99 3.30 2.11
C LYS A 110 -6.43 3.68 1.85
N TYR A 111 -6.79 4.91 2.20
CA TYR A 111 -8.14 5.42 1.97
C TYR A 111 -8.31 5.81 0.51
N ASP A 112 -9.29 5.17 -0.16
CA ASP A 112 -9.60 5.43 -1.57
C ASP A 112 -9.91 6.92 -1.83
N LYS A 113 -9.53 7.38 -3.00
CA LYS A 113 -9.73 8.77 -3.43
C LYS A 113 -11.18 9.26 -3.30
N ASN A 114 -12.18 8.40 -3.56
CA ASN A 114 -13.59 8.80 -3.46
C ASN A 114 -13.97 9.08 -2.01
N MET A 115 -13.43 8.31 -1.05
CA MET A 115 -13.62 8.57 0.36
C MET A 115 -12.96 9.89 0.77
N ILE A 116 -11.75 10.16 0.29
CA ILE A 116 -11.03 11.41 0.52
C ILE A 116 -11.77 12.60 -0.12
N TRP A 117 -12.21 12.48 -1.36
CA TRP A 117 -12.95 13.56 -2.03
C TRP A 117 -14.30 13.84 -1.36
N SER A 118 -15.02 12.80 -0.90
CA SER A 118 -16.27 12.97 -0.16
C SER A 118 -16.10 13.79 1.12
N TYR A 119 -14.93 13.74 1.76
CA TYR A 119 -14.61 14.59 2.92
C TYR A 119 -14.66 16.09 2.55
N PHE A 120 -14.23 16.47 1.37
CA PHE A 120 -14.28 17.86 0.91
C PHE A 120 -15.68 18.26 0.42
N ASP A 121 -16.42 17.32 -0.17
CA ASP A 121 -17.67 17.60 -0.86
C ASP A 121 -18.88 17.71 0.08
N ASN A 122 -18.93 16.96 1.18
CA ASN A 122 -20.13 16.90 2.00
C ASN A 122 -19.87 16.53 3.48
N GLU A 123 -20.86 16.85 4.33
CA GLU A 123 -20.77 16.62 5.77
C GLU A 123 -20.69 15.14 6.15
N LYS A 124 -21.43 14.27 5.44
CA LYS A 124 -21.40 12.81 5.71
C LYS A 124 -20.02 12.22 5.45
N GLY A 125 -19.37 12.64 4.36
CA GLY A 125 -18.00 12.27 4.03
C GLY A 125 -17.01 12.69 5.13
N ARG A 126 -17.18 13.91 5.66
CA ARG A 126 -16.38 14.40 6.80
C ARG A 126 -16.54 13.53 8.05
N VAL A 127 -17.78 13.21 8.39
CA VAL A 127 -18.06 12.36 9.56
C VAL A 127 -17.42 10.97 9.35
N ILE A 128 -17.65 10.34 8.19
CA ILE A 128 -17.13 8.99 7.89
C ILE A 128 -15.60 8.97 7.97
N LEU A 129 -14.91 9.88 7.27
CA LEU A 129 -13.44 9.89 7.27
C LEU A 129 -12.88 10.13 8.66
N ASN A 130 -13.44 11.07 9.44
CA ASN A 130 -12.99 11.33 10.80
C ASN A 130 -13.08 10.09 11.70
N TYR A 131 -14.22 9.37 11.66
CA TYR A 131 -14.37 8.13 12.44
C TYR A 131 -13.42 7.03 11.96
N THR A 132 -13.23 6.90 10.65
CA THR A 132 -12.32 5.90 10.08
C THR A 132 -10.87 6.19 10.48
N VAL A 133 -10.42 7.44 10.42
CA VAL A 133 -9.08 7.84 10.86
C VAL A 133 -8.87 7.56 12.35
N ASN A 134 -9.85 7.88 13.18
CA ASN A 134 -9.77 7.58 14.60
C ASN A 134 -9.69 6.07 14.87
N MET A 135 -10.51 5.27 14.21
CA MET A 135 -10.46 3.80 14.29
C MET A 135 -9.06 3.28 13.90
N THR A 136 -8.49 3.75 12.79
CA THR A 136 -7.16 3.33 12.32
C THR A 136 -6.10 3.65 13.35
N LYS A 137 -6.15 4.83 13.98
CA LYS A 137 -5.23 5.23 15.07
C LYS A 137 -5.35 4.36 16.31
N GLU A 138 -6.58 4.10 16.77
CA GLU A 138 -6.83 3.24 17.94
C GLU A 138 -6.33 1.80 17.72
N LEU A 139 -6.35 1.32 16.48
CA LEU A 139 -5.80 0.03 16.08
C LEU A 139 -4.28 0.03 15.89
N ASN A 140 -3.60 1.16 16.10
CA ASN A 140 -2.17 1.36 15.83
C ASN A 140 -1.75 1.01 14.40
N LEU A 141 -2.65 1.20 13.44
CA LEU A 141 -2.37 1.09 12.02
C LEU A 141 -1.98 2.45 11.45
N LYS A 142 -1.10 2.46 10.47
CA LYS A 142 -0.79 3.65 9.69
C LYS A 142 -1.90 3.93 8.68
N SER A 143 -1.99 5.17 8.25
CA SER A 143 -2.97 5.60 7.26
C SER A 143 -2.33 6.38 6.11
N LEU A 144 -2.87 6.18 4.91
CA LEU A 144 -2.51 6.90 3.70
C LEU A 144 -3.76 7.41 3.01
N ALA A 145 -3.78 8.68 2.62
CA ALA A 145 -4.83 9.26 1.80
C ALA A 145 -4.42 9.28 0.34
N GLU A 146 -5.28 8.74 -0.51
CA GLU A 146 -5.10 8.75 -1.96
C GLU A 146 -5.81 9.93 -2.63
N GLY A 147 -5.39 10.26 -3.86
CA GLY A 147 -6.06 11.26 -4.69
C GLY A 147 -5.93 12.70 -4.20
N VAL A 148 -4.87 13.02 -3.45
CA VAL A 148 -4.57 14.40 -3.04
C VAL A 148 -4.01 15.17 -4.23
N GLU A 149 -4.72 16.21 -4.69
CA GLU A 149 -4.39 16.94 -5.92
C GLU A 149 -3.94 18.38 -5.66
N THR A 150 -4.34 18.98 -4.51
CA THR A 150 -4.01 20.37 -4.19
C THR A 150 -3.32 20.52 -2.84
N LYS A 151 -2.66 21.66 -2.66
CA LYS A 151 -2.03 22.01 -1.38
C LYS A 151 -3.04 22.13 -0.25
N GLU A 152 -4.20 22.69 -0.53
CA GLU A 152 -5.30 22.88 0.43
C GLU A 152 -5.81 21.52 0.92
N GLN A 153 -6.00 20.56 0.02
CA GLN A 153 -6.36 19.19 0.38
C GLN A 153 -5.27 18.56 1.27
N TYR A 154 -4.00 18.66 0.88
CA TYR A 154 -2.88 18.13 1.65
C TYR A 154 -2.86 18.67 3.09
N GLU A 155 -2.99 19.98 3.27
CA GLU A 155 -2.94 20.61 4.60
C GLU A 155 -4.11 20.14 5.49
N GLN A 156 -5.32 20.00 4.94
CA GLN A 156 -6.47 19.52 5.68
C GLN A 156 -6.33 18.03 6.06
N ILE A 157 -5.91 17.18 5.11
CA ILE A 157 -5.66 15.74 5.37
C ILE A 157 -4.60 15.56 6.45
N LYS A 158 -3.53 16.34 6.40
CA LYS A 158 -2.48 16.33 7.42
C LYS A 158 -3.02 16.72 8.82
N GLN A 159 -3.94 17.69 8.91
CA GLN A 159 -4.57 18.10 10.18
C GLN A 159 -5.44 17.00 10.79
N LEU A 160 -6.00 16.09 9.97
CA LEU A 160 -6.71 14.90 10.46
C LEU A 160 -5.76 13.89 11.13
N GLY A 161 -4.45 14.04 10.91
CA GLY A 161 -3.42 13.15 11.42
C GLY A 161 -3.29 11.86 10.61
N ILE A 162 -3.59 11.92 9.30
CA ILE A 162 -3.23 10.88 8.33
C ILE A 162 -1.73 11.01 8.06
N GLU A 163 -0.98 9.91 8.20
CA GLU A 163 0.50 9.94 8.19
C GLU A 163 1.09 10.09 6.80
N TYR A 164 0.46 9.49 5.80
CA TYR A 164 0.95 9.50 4.42
C TYR A 164 -0.09 10.06 3.46
N THR A 165 0.38 10.62 2.37
CA THR A 165 -0.47 11.16 1.31
C THR A 165 0.11 10.82 -0.05
N GLN A 166 -0.76 10.44 -0.98
CA GLN A 166 -0.44 10.13 -2.37
C GLN A 166 -1.38 10.87 -3.30
N GLY A 167 -0.85 11.40 -4.41
CA GLY A 167 -1.67 12.03 -5.43
C GLY A 167 -0.89 12.99 -6.34
N PHE A 168 -1.60 13.58 -7.27
CA PHE A 168 -1.01 14.45 -8.30
C PHE A 168 -0.41 15.74 -7.75
N TYR A 169 -0.75 16.12 -6.53
CA TYR A 169 -0.08 17.22 -5.84
C TYR A 169 1.44 16.98 -5.70
N PHE A 170 1.86 15.75 -5.49
CA PHE A 170 3.28 15.39 -5.35
C PHE A 170 3.91 14.99 -6.67
N SER A 171 3.25 14.10 -7.39
CA SER A 171 3.72 13.63 -8.70
C SER A 171 2.61 12.86 -9.42
N LYS A 172 2.54 13.02 -10.74
CA LYS A 172 1.88 12.04 -11.60
C LYS A 172 2.75 10.77 -11.68
N PRO A 173 2.15 9.62 -12.08
CA PRO A 173 2.94 8.42 -12.38
C PRO A 173 4.07 8.75 -13.36
N LEU A 174 5.26 8.20 -13.10
CA LEU A 174 6.44 8.43 -13.90
C LEU A 174 6.91 7.12 -14.54
N PRO A 175 7.49 7.16 -15.75
CA PRO A 175 8.25 6.06 -16.29
C PRO A 175 9.40 5.66 -15.34
N PRO A 176 9.85 4.38 -15.35
CA PRO A 176 10.89 3.91 -14.42
C PRO A 176 12.14 4.76 -14.36
N ASP A 177 12.65 5.19 -15.51
CA ASP A 177 13.90 5.99 -15.57
C ASP A 177 13.72 7.39 -14.94
N GLU A 178 12.56 8.03 -15.17
CA GLU A 178 12.23 9.33 -14.56
C GLU A 178 12.00 9.19 -13.05
N PHE A 179 11.37 8.10 -12.62
CA PHE A 179 11.21 7.79 -11.19
C PHE A 179 12.57 7.65 -10.50
N VAL A 180 13.46 6.83 -11.06
CA VAL A 180 14.82 6.63 -10.53
C VAL A 180 15.57 7.94 -10.42
N LYS A 181 15.53 8.77 -11.48
CA LYS A 181 16.16 10.10 -11.48
C LYS A 181 15.62 10.96 -10.35
N LYS A 182 14.30 11.05 -10.21
CA LYS A 182 13.65 11.86 -9.16
C LYS A 182 14.02 11.42 -7.74
N ILE A 183 14.20 10.12 -7.51
CA ILE A 183 14.60 9.60 -6.19
C ILE A 183 16.05 9.91 -5.87
N LYS A 184 16.95 9.84 -6.86
CA LYS A 184 18.39 10.11 -6.68
C LYS A 184 18.73 11.59 -6.58
N GLU A 185 17.85 12.48 -7.00
CA GLU A 185 18.02 13.94 -6.91
C GLU A 185 17.58 14.52 -5.55
N LYS A 186 16.98 13.71 -4.67
CA LYS A 186 16.57 14.08 -3.30
C LYS A 186 17.61 13.63 -2.28
#